data_b1f14318ef0e88be7628ccc1c75dcd57
#
_entry.id   b1f14318ef0e88be7628ccc1c75dcd57
#
_cell.length_a   1.000
_cell.length_b   1.000
_cell.length_c   1.000
_cell.angle_alpha   90.00
_cell.angle_beta   90.00
_cell.angle_gamma   90.00
#
_symmetry.space_group_name_H-M   'P 1'
#
loop_
_entity.id
_entity.type
_entity.pdbx_description
1 polymer ?
#
loop_
_entity_poly.entity_id
_entity_poly.type
_entity_poly.pdbx_seq_one_letter_code
_entity_poly.pdbx_strand_id
1 'polypeptide(L)'
;MDKPHITLIGMGLIGSSIGHALKRGDLASHITGYARSATTREKALSIGFVDSIADSLQQAVADADIVFLNVPVGMIADIVKDMAASLKPGVLITDVGSVKKSVMNAVDAYLPENATFIPAHPIAGTELSGPEAGFAELFDNR
;
A
#
# COMPACT_ATOMS: atom_id res chain seq x y z
N MET A 1 20.80 -4.43 -8.57
CA MET A 1 19.37 -4.43 -8.86
C MET A 1 18.76 -3.11 -8.41
N ASP A 2 17.99 -2.50 -9.28
CA ASP A 2 17.37 -1.21 -8.93
C ASP A 2 16.28 -1.42 -7.88
N LYS A 3 16.17 -0.46 -6.96
CA LYS A 3 15.13 -0.51 -5.93
C LYS A 3 13.76 -0.25 -6.55
N PRO A 4 12.70 -0.91 -6.09
CA PRO A 4 11.37 -0.70 -6.65
C PRO A 4 10.75 0.64 -6.28
N HIS A 5 9.88 1.15 -7.17
CA HIS A 5 8.92 2.19 -6.83
C HIS A 5 7.74 1.52 -6.13
N ILE A 6 7.44 1.96 -4.92
CA ILE A 6 6.41 1.37 -4.08
C ILE A 6 5.26 2.35 -3.87
N THR A 7 4.03 1.86 -4.01
CA THR A 7 2.84 2.65 -3.71
C THR A 7 2.11 2.06 -2.50
N LEU A 8 1.76 2.93 -1.56
CA LEU A 8 0.97 2.61 -0.38
C LEU A 8 -0.46 3.11 -0.59
N ILE A 9 -1.41 2.20 -0.77
CA ILE A 9 -2.84 2.52 -0.82
C ILE A 9 -3.39 2.35 0.58
N GLY A 10 -3.69 3.45 1.23
CA GLY A 10 -4.03 3.47 2.66
C GLY A 10 -2.79 3.72 3.53
N MET A 11 -2.91 4.71 4.41
CA MET A 11 -1.79 5.19 5.22
C MET A 11 -2.19 5.31 6.70
N GLY A 12 -2.89 4.29 7.21
CA GLY A 12 -3.15 4.14 8.64
C GLY A 12 -1.94 3.57 9.38
N LEU A 13 -2.16 2.86 10.47
CA LEU A 13 -1.08 2.28 11.27
C LEU A 13 -0.15 1.39 10.44
N ILE A 14 -0.72 0.42 9.73
CA ILE A 14 0.08 -0.56 8.97
C ILE A 14 0.76 0.12 7.77
N GLY A 15 0.01 0.87 6.97
CA GLY A 15 0.56 1.53 5.79
C GLY A 15 1.67 2.53 6.12
N SER A 16 1.48 3.37 7.14
CA SER A 16 2.52 4.31 7.57
C SER A 16 3.73 3.58 8.14
N SER A 17 3.52 2.50 8.88
CA SER A 17 4.63 1.69 9.43
C SER A 17 5.43 1.01 8.32
N ILE A 18 4.78 0.51 7.26
CA ILE A 18 5.47 0.00 6.07
C ILE A 18 6.33 1.11 5.46
N GLY A 19 5.79 2.31 5.28
CA GLY A 19 6.53 3.46 4.75
C GLY A 19 7.77 3.77 5.59
N HIS A 20 7.64 3.83 6.91
CA HIS A 20 8.76 4.05 7.81
C HIS A 20 9.81 2.93 7.73
N ALA A 21 9.39 1.68 7.69
CA ALA A 21 10.29 0.54 7.57
C ALA A 21 11.06 0.54 6.24
N LEU A 22 10.39 0.88 5.14
CA LEU A 22 11.01 1.01 3.83
C LEU A 22 12.08 2.12 3.82
N LYS A 23 11.78 3.25 4.44
CA LYS A 23 12.74 4.36 4.58
C LYS A 23 13.93 3.95 5.44
N ARG A 24 13.68 3.33 6.60
CA ARG A 24 14.74 2.87 7.48
C ARG A 24 15.70 1.89 6.79
N GLY A 25 15.15 0.96 5.99
CA GLY A 25 15.92 -0.05 5.28
C GLY A 25 16.48 0.41 3.93
N ASP A 26 16.14 1.61 3.49
CA ASP A 26 16.49 2.12 2.15
C ASP A 26 16.12 1.13 1.04
N LEU A 27 14.87 0.62 1.09
CA LEU A 27 14.41 -0.50 0.26
C LEU A 27 13.65 -0.07 -0.99
N ALA A 28 13.30 1.21 -1.12
CA ALA A 28 12.54 1.73 -2.26
C ALA A 28 13.27 2.87 -2.95
N SER A 29 13.15 2.94 -4.27
CA SER A 29 13.64 4.10 -5.03
C SER A 29 12.75 5.32 -4.83
N HIS A 30 11.45 5.09 -4.67
CA HIS A 30 10.45 6.13 -4.44
C HIS A 30 9.24 5.49 -3.76
N ILE A 31 8.61 6.21 -2.84
CA ILE A 31 7.38 5.78 -2.16
C ILE A 31 6.28 6.80 -2.44
N THR A 32 5.22 6.35 -3.10
CA THR A 32 4.02 7.14 -3.34
C THR A 32 2.92 6.71 -2.37
N GLY A 33 2.27 7.67 -1.74
CA GLY A 33 1.14 7.42 -0.86
C GLY A 33 -0.18 7.86 -1.47
N TYR A 34 -1.23 7.11 -1.22
CA TYR A 34 -2.59 7.49 -1.57
C TYR A 34 -3.55 7.17 -0.42
N ALA A 35 -4.46 8.09 -0.16
CA ALA A 35 -5.61 7.92 0.73
C ALA A 35 -6.75 8.79 0.19
N ARG A 36 -7.99 8.45 0.54
CA ARG A 36 -9.15 9.24 0.11
C ARG A 36 -9.11 10.67 0.65
N SER A 37 -8.71 10.83 1.91
CA SER A 37 -8.67 12.12 2.59
C SER A 37 -7.44 12.91 2.18
N ALA A 38 -7.65 14.15 1.69
CA ALA A 38 -6.55 15.08 1.42
C ALA A 38 -5.75 15.38 2.69
N THR A 39 -6.40 15.48 3.83
CA THR A 39 -5.73 15.70 5.13
C THR A 39 -4.75 14.56 5.44
N THR A 40 -5.16 13.30 5.25
CA THR A 40 -4.29 12.14 5.46
C THR A 40 -3.10 12.17 4.51
N ARG A 41 -3.30 12.49 3.23
CA ARG A 41 -2.22 12.60 2.24
C ARG A 41 -1.19 13.66 2.66
N GLU A 42 -1.67 14.84 3.05
CA GLU A 42 -0.80 15.94 3.47
C GLU A 42 0.00 15.60 4.73
N LYS A 43 -0.63 14.98 5.72
CA LYS A 43 0.02 14.53 6.94
C LYS A 43 1.10 13.48 6.64
N ALA A 44 0.82 12.52 5.79
CA ALA A 44 1.77 11.49 5.40
C ALA A 44 3.03 12.10 4.78
N LEU A 45 2.86 13.05 3.87
CA LEU A 45 3.97 13.76 3.25
C LEU A 45 4.77 14.57 4.28
N SER A 46 4.10 15.27 5.17
CA SER A 46 4.72 16.06 6.23
C SER A 46 5.52 15.21 7.21
N ILE A 47 5.01 14.03 7.58
CA ILE A 47 5.70 13.09 8.48
C ILE A 47 6.94 12.52 7.79
N GLY A 48 6.88 12.27 6.47
CA GLY A 48 8.05 11.89 5.68
C GLY A 48 8.22 10.40 5.42
N PHE A 49 7.22 9.56 5.69
CA PHE A 49 7.30 8.14 5.33
C PHE A 49 6.95 7.85 3.85
N VAL A 50 6.53 8.86 3.11
CA VAL A 50 6.35 8.81 1.65
C VAL A 50 7.13 9.95 1.01
N ASP A 51 7.53 9.77 -0.25
CA ASP A 51 8.25 10.79 -1.03
C ASP A 51 7.28 11.70 -1.77
N SER A 52 6.12 11.18 -2.15
CA SER A 52 5.07 11.95 -2.80
C SER A 52 3.70 11.39 -2.47
N ILE A 53 2.68 12.19 -2.73
CA ILE A 53 1.28 11.79 -2.63
C ILE A 53 0.62 11.91 -4.00
N ALA A 54 -0.34 11.03 -4.30
CA ALA A 54 -1.11 11.08 -5.52
C ALA A 54 -2.52 11.59 -5.23
N ASP A 55 -3.10 12.31 -6.19
CA ASP A 55 -4.45 12.86 -6.07
C ASP A 55 -5.54 11.87 -6.51
N SER A 56 -5.14 10.83 -7.23
CA SER A 56 -6.05 9.77 -7.66
C SER A 56 -5.40 8.41 -7.52
N LEU A 57 -6.24 7.38 -7.46
CA LEU A 57 -5.78 6.00 -7.40
C LEU A 57 -5.02 5.60 -8.65
N GLN A 58 -5.49 6.03 -9.82
CA GLN A 58 -4.84 5.77 -11.11
C GLN A 58 -3.44 6.38 -11.17
N GLN A 59 -3.30 7.61 -10.72
CA GLN A 59 -2.00 8.28 -10.65
C GLN A 59 -1.06 7.57 -9.66
N ALA A 60 -1.59 7.10 -8.54
CA ALA A 60 -0.81 6.46 -7.50
C ALA A 60 -0.10 5.18 -7.99
N VAL A 61 -0.75 4.41 -8.88
CA VAL A 61 -0.26 3.09 -9.29
C VAL A 61 0.45 3.07 -10.64
N ALA A 62 0.38 4.15 -11.41
CA ALA A 62 0.88 4.16 -12.80
C ALA A 62 2.35 3.75 -12.94
N ASP A 63 3.20 4.16 -12.02
CA ASP A 63 4.63 3.85 -12.05
C ASP A 63 5.06 2.82 -11.01
N ALA A 64 4.11 2.23 -10.28
CA ALA A 64 4.43 1.33 -9.19
C ALA A 64 4.95 -0.02 -9.65
N ASP A 65 6.05 -0.47 -9.07
CA ASP A 65 6.54 -1.85 -9.17
C ASP A 65 5.85 -2.75 -8.16
N ILE A 66 5.55 -2.21 -6.97
CA ILE A 66 4.87 -2.91 -5.88
C ILE A 66 3.77 -2.01 -5.33
N VAL A 67 2.59 -2.56 -5.14
CA VAL A 67 1.43 -1.88 -4.55
C VAL A 67 1.02 -2.60 -3.27
N PHE A 68 1.00 -1.88 -2.15
CA PHE A 68 0.47 -2.37 -0.88
C PHE A 68 -0.97 -1.87 -0.69
N LEU A 69 -1.91 -2.80 -0.53
CA LEU A 69 -3.31 -2.49 -0.23
C LEU A 69 -3.52 -2.52 1.28
N ASN A 70 -3.41 -1.36 1.92
CA ASN A 70 -3.50 -1.20 3.37
C ASN A 70 -4.87 -0.62 3.75
N VAL A 71 -5.93 -1.22 3.25
CA VAL A 71 -7.31 -0.74 3.40
C VAL A 71 -8.19 -1.86 3.95
N PRO A 72 -9.36 -1.54 4.53
CA PRO A 72 -10.31 -2.56 4.94
C PRO A 72 -10.66 -3.53 3.82
N VAL A 73 -10.83 -4.82 4.16
CA VAL A 73 -11.09 -5.89 3.20
C VAL A 73 -12.27 -5.56 2.28
N GLY A 74 -13.34 -4.96 2.81
CA GLY A 74 -14.51 -4.59 2.02
C GLY A 74 -14.28 -3.56 0.93
N MET A 75 -13.14 -2.87 0.93
CA MET A 75 -12.79 -1.86 -0.08
C MET A 75 -11.88 -2.41 -1.18
N ILE A 76 -11.32 -3.59 -1.00
CA ILE A 76 -10.27 -4.12 -1.91
C ILE A 76 -10.81 -4.35 -3.32
N ALA A 77 -12.00 -4.93 -3.47
CA ALA A 77 -12.57 -5.22 -4.79
C ALA A 77 -12.72 -3.94 -5.63
N ASP A 78 -13.30 -2.90 -5.06
CA ASP A 78 -13.49 -1.62 -5.76
C ASP A 78 -12.17 -0.96 -6.12
N ILE A 79 -11.20 -1.00 -5.22
CA ILE A 79 -9.88 -0.42 -5.45
C ILE A 79 -9.16 -1.15 -6.58
N VAL A 80 -9.14 -2.49 -6.56
CA VAL A 80 -8.48 -3.27 -7.62
C VAL A 80 -9.17 -3.03 -8.96
N LYS A 81 -10.50 -2.99 -8.99
CA LYS A 81 -11.27 -2.67 -10.19
C LYS A 81 -10.89 -1.30 -10.75
N ASP A 82 -10.83 -0.29 -9.89
CA ASP A 82 -10.58 1.09 -10.31
C ASP A 82 -9.14 1.32 -10.77
N MET A 83 -8.17 0.61 -10.20
CA MET A 83 -6.75 0.78 -10.56
C MET A 83 -6.27 -0.14 -11.67
N ALA A 84 -7.02 -1.19 -12.01
CA ALA A 84 -6.56 -2.27 -12.89
C ALA A 84 -6.01 -1.78 -14.23
N ALA A 85 -6.69 -0.85 -14.89
CA ALA A 85 -6.28 -0.33 -16.20
C ALA A 85 -5.03 0.57 -16.14
N SER A 86 -4.67 1.06 -14.94
CA SER A 86 -3.53 1.97 -14.76
C SER A 86 -2.28 1.26 -14.26
N LEU A 87 -2.37 -0.02 -13.92
CA LEU A 87 -1.24 -0.82 -13.46
C LEU A 87 -0.26 -1.07 -14.60
N LYS A 88 1.04 -0.93 -14.33
CA LYS A 88 2.04 -1.29 -15.34
C LYS A 88 2.27 -2.80 -15.37
N PRO A 89 2.71 -3.34 -16.53
CA PRO A 89 3.01 -4.78 -16.67
C PRO A 89 4.07 -5.23 -15.66
N GLY A 90 3.85 -6.39 -15.06
CA GLY A 90 4.78 -6.97 -14.10
C GLY A 90 4.63 -6.45 -12.66
N VAL A 91 3.63 -5.61 -12.38
CA VAL A 91 3.41 -5.09 -11.04
C VAL A 91 3.10 -6.21 -10.05
N LEU A 92 3.64 -6.08 -8.85
CA LEU A 92 3.33 -6.95 -7.72
C LEU A 92 2.36 -6.23 -6.80
N ILE A 93 1.26 -6.87 -6.45
CA ILE A 93 0.26 -6.34 -5.52
C ILE A 93 0.21 -7.24 -4.30
N THR A 94 0.20 -6.65 -3.13
CA THR A 94 0.04 -7.37 -1.86
C THR A 94 -0.94 -6.62 -0.96
N ASP A 95 -1.46 -7.30 0.05
CA ASP A 95 -2.40 -6.74 1.00
C ASP A 95 -1.97 -7.03 2.44
N VAL A 96 -2.74 -6.50 3.40
CA VAL A 96 -2.50 -6.71 4.83
C VAL A 96 -3.77 -7.21 5.54
N GLY A 97 -4.79 -7.60 4.78
CA GLY A 97 -6.08 -8.03 5.31
C GLY A 97 -6.02 -9.37 6.05
N SER A 98 -6.90 -9.55 7.04
CA SER A 98 -6.95 -10.76 7.86
C SER A 98 -7.83 -11.88 7.26
N VAL A 99 -8.72 -11.57 6.32
CA VAL A 99 -9.67 -12.54 5.73
C VAL A 99 -9.21 -12.88 4.31
N LYS A 100 -8.26 -13.81 4.19
CA LYS A 100 -7.56 -14.08 2.92
C LYS A 100 -8.45 -14.59 1.80
N LYS A 101 -9.42 -15.46 2.08
CA LYS A 101 -10.30 -15.99 1.03
C LYS A 101 -11.13 -14.88 0.37
N SER A 102 -11.69 -13.97 1.17
CA SER A 102 -12.45 -12.83 0.66
C SER A 102 -11.56 -11.88 -0.15
N VAL A 103 -10.35 -11.64 0.33
CA VAL A 103 -9.37 -10.80 -0.39
C VAL A 103 -9.00 -11.43 -1.73
N MET A 104 -8.65 -12.70 -1.75
CA MET A 104 -8.27 -13.39 -2.99
C MET A 104 -9.40 -13.37 -4.02
N ASN A 105 -10.64 -13.65 -3.60
CA ASN A 105 -11.80 -13.59 -4.49
C ASN A 105 -12.02 -12.19 -5.05
N ALA A 106 -11.88 -11.16 -4.22
CA ALA A 106 -12.03 -9.78 -4.63
C ALA A 106 -10.98 -9.36 -5.66
N VAL A 107 -9.73 -9.79 -5.44
CA VAL A 107 -8.62 -9.47 -6.34
C VAL A 107 -8.73 -10.24 -7.65
N ASP A 108 -9.00 -11.55 -7.60
CA ASP A 108 -9.08 -12.42 -8.79
C ASP A 108 -10.13 -11.94 -9.78
N ALA A 109 -11.21 -11.31 -9.30
CA ALA A 109 -12.27 -10.82 -10.17
C ALA A 109 -11.81 -9.72 -11.14
N TYR A 110 -10.78 -8.94 -10.77
CA TYR A 110 -10.37 -7.73 -11.50
C TYR A 110 -8.89 -7.66 -11.83
N LEU A 111 -8.07 -8.60 -11.35
CA LEU A 111 -6.63 -8.55 -11.53
C LEU A 111 -6.24 -8.75 -13.00
N PRO A 112 -5.46 -7.84 -13.61
CA PRO A 112 -4.95 -8.05 -14.96
C PRO A 112 -4.00 -9.26 -15.04
N GLU A 113 -3.94 -9.92 -16.21
CA GLU A 113 -3.08 -11.09 -16.42
C GLU A 113 -1.59 -10.81 -16.19
N ASN A 114 -1.16 -9.58 -16.46
CA ASN A 114 0.24 -9.17 -16.31
C ASN A 114 0.59 -8.63 -14.93
N ALA A 115 -0.30 -8.78 -13.96
CA ALA A 115 -0.06 -8.42 -12.56
C ALA A 115 -0.04 -9.67 -11.69
N THR A 116 0.75 -9.63 -10.62
CA THR A 116 0.84 -10.73 -9.64
C THR A 116 0.31 -10.27 -8.29
N PHE A 117 -0.52 -11.08 -7.67
CA PHE A 117 -1.01 -10.82 -6.32
C PHE A 117 -0.45 -11.84 -5.33
N ILE A 118 0.18 -11.36 -4.26
CA ILE A 118 0.67 -12.18 -3.17
C ILE A 118 -0.06 -11.75 -1.90
N PRO A 119 -0.96 -12.60 -1.36
CA PRO A 119 -1.65 -12.26 -0.13
C PRO A 119 -0.69 -12.26 1.06
N ALA A 120 -0.85 -11.29 1.95
CA ALA A 120 -0.07 -11.18 3.16
C ALA A 120 -0.94 -10.77 4.35
N HIS A 121 -0.45 -11.04 5.55
CA HIS A 121 -1.10 -10.63 6.79
C HIS A 121 -0.02 -10.42 7.85
N PRO A 122 0.46 -9.19 8.05
CA PRO A 122 1.42 -8.91 9.12
C PRO A 122 0.76 -9.15 10.48
N ILE A 123 1.44 -9.92 11.33
CA ILE A 123 0.99 -10.19 12.69
C ILE A 123 1.59 -9.10 13.59
N ALA A 124 1.07 -7.90 13.45
CA ALA A 124 1.55 -6.73 14.17
C ALA A 124 0.42 -5.70 14.27
N GLY A 125 0.42 -4.90 15.31
CA GLY A 125 -0.57 -3.84 15.47
C GLY A 125 -0.57 -3.22 16.85
N THR A 126 -1.27 -2.10 16.96
CA THR A 126 -1.58 -1.41 18.22
C THR A 126 -3.02 -0.90 18.13
N GLU A 127 -3.53 -0.32 19.23
CA GLU A 127 -4.85 0.33 19.24
C GLU A 127 -4.86 1.70 18.55
N LEU A 128 -3.68 2.23 18.19
CA LEU A 128 -3.56 3.53 17.55
C LEU A 128 -3.94 3.46 16.07
N SER A 129 -4.37 4.57 15.51
CA SER A 129 -4.78 4.67 14.11
C SER A 129 -4.31 5.99 13.47
N GLY A 130 -4.44 6.07 12.15
CA GLY A 130 -4.05 7.25 11.38
C GLY A 130 -2.58 7.25 10.98
N PRO A 131 -2.18 8.22 10.12
CA PRO A 131 -0.80 8.26 9.59
C PRO A 131 0.24 8.60 10.66
N GLU A 132 -0.15 9.24 11.76
CA GLU A 132 0.75 9.54 12.87
C GLU A 132 1.06 8.32 13.75
N ALA A 133 0.28 7.24 13.64
CA ALA A 133 0.41 6.07 14.49
C ALA A 133 1.56 5.14 14.08
N GLY A 134 2.06 5.25 12.84
CA GLY A 134 3.05 4.35 12.29
C GLY A 134 4.46 4.54 12.85
N PHE A 135 5.21 3.44 12.90
CA PHE A 135 6.62 3.46 13.30
C PHE A 135 7.36 2.30 12.63
N ALA A 136 8.66 2.52 12.36
CA ALA A 136 9.46 1.59 11.57
C ALA A 136 9.66 0.22 12.25
N GLU A 137 9.64 0.17 13.58
CA GLU A 137 9.91 -1.02 14.37
C GLU A 137 8.68 -1.92 14.55
N LEU A 138 7.50 -1.53 14.04
CA LEU A 138 6.26 -2.30 14.23
C LEU A 138 6.42 -3.75 13.80
N PHE A 139 7.17 -4.01 12.74
CA PHE A 139 7.33 -5.34 12.15
C PHE A 139 8.57 -6.09 12.65
N ASP A 140 9.37 -5.50 13.53
CA ASP A 140 10.59 -6.13 14.02
C ASP A 140 10.24 -7.42 14.76
N ASN A 141 10.84 -8.54 14.34
CA ASN A 141 10.59 -9.88 14.88
C ASN A 141 9.13 -10.39 14.72
N ARG A 142 8.44 -9.96 13.66
CA ARG A 142 7.07 -10.39 13.35
C ARG A 142 7.02 -11.26 12.09
#